data_483666b7ccaca92bf3a5b0c2502df1bd
#
_entry.id   483666b7ccaca92bf3a5b0c2502df1bd
#
_cell.length_a   1.000
_cell.length_b   1.000
_cell.length_c   1.000
_cell.angle_alpha   90.00
_cell.angle_beta   90.00
_cell.angle_gamma   90.00
#
_symmetry.space_group_name_H-M   'P 1'
#
loop_
_entity.id
_entity.type
_entity.pdbx_description
1 polymer ?
#
loop_
_entity_poly.entity_id
_entity_poly.type
_entity_poly.pdbx_seq_one_letter_code
_entity_poly.pdbx_strand_id
1 'polypeptide(L)'
;MAEMYAVPGETLTGIADAIRSKTGSDEMMTVASMAIAIEGISSGGVVVKKAAIEGETTQNKYLVGPDGAEASYNGWDISPYYILDGGYFICNNSTSQYCALYNADKQPLGIRVMPFMKRPANAKYLRFSGARNSVSEFIVRNCIGTIIEEG
;
A
#
# COMPACT_ATOMS: atom_id res chain seq x y z
N MET A 1 -5.59 9.43 39.05
CA MET A 1 -5.13 8.02 39.18
C MET A 1 -5.79 7.21 38.09
N ALA A 2 -5.01 6.46 37.33
CA ALA A 2 -5.58 5.49 36.41
C ALA A 2 -6.22 4.35 37.21
N GLU A 3 -7.48 4.03 36.93
CA GLU A 3 -8.11 2.85 37.50
C GLU A 3 -7.45 1.61 36.90
N MET A 4 -6.89 0.75 37.76
CA MET A 4 -6.35 -0.54 37.34
C MET A 4 -7.46 -1.59 37.41
N TYR A 5 -7.85 -2.12 36.26
CA TYR A 5 -8.76 -3.24 36.19
C TYR A 5 -7.98 -4.55 36.11
N ALA A 6 -8.27 -5.48 37.00
CA ALA A 6 -7.73 -6.84 36.90
C ALA A 6 -8.53 -7.61 35.84
N VAL A 7 -7.84 -8.06 34.80
CA VAL A 7 -8.44 -8.94 33.78
C VAL A 7 -8.13 -10.38 34.17
N PRO A 8 -9.14 -11.27 34.28
CA PRO A 8 -8.92 -12.68 34.54
C PRO A 8 -7.98 -13.33 33.53
N GLY A 9 -7.09 -14.22 33.97
CA GLY A 9 -6.12 -14.90 33.11
C GLY A 9 -6.77 -15.71 31.99
N GLU A 10 -7.90 -16.33 32.25
CA GLU A 10 -8.72 -17.04 31.26
C GLU A 10 -9.23 -16.12 30.14
N THR A 11 -9.58 -14.87 30.46
CA THR A 11 -9.99 -13.88 29.45
C THR A 11 -8.82 -13.51 28.55
N LEU A 12 -7.63 -13.30 29.12
CA LEU A 12 -6.40 -13.02 28.36
C LEU A 12 -6.02 -14.20 27.45
N THR A 13 -6.16 -15.43 27.96
CA THR A 13 -5.93 -16.65 27.17
C THR A 13 -6.90 -16.72 25.99
N GLY A 14 -8.19 -16.46 26.21
CA GLY A 14 -9.20 -16.47 25.16
C GLY A 14 -8.94 -15.42 24.07
N ILE A 15 -8.48 -14.21 24.47
CA ILE A 15 -8.08 -13.18 23.52
C ILE A 15 -6.86 -13.62 22.72
N ALA A 16 -5.83 -14.19 23.35
CA ALA A 16 -4.63 -14.68 22.68
C ALA A 16 -4.97 -15.80 21.67
N ASP A 17 -5.86 -16.72 22.04
CA ASP A 17 -6.30 -17.81 21.16
C ASP A 17 -7.09 -17.28 19.95
N ALA A 18 -7.95 -16.30 20.14
CA ALA A 18 -8.69 -15.65 19.06
C ALA A 18 -7.74 -14.94 18.08
N ILE A 19 -6.71 -14.23 18.58
CA ILE A 19 -5.70 -13.59 17.77
C ILE A 19 -4.89 -14.63 16.99
N ARG A 20 -4.41 -15.69 17.64
CA ARG A 20 -3.66 -16.78 16.99
C ARG A 20 -4.47 -17.42 15.87
N SER A 21 -5.75 -17.68 16.11
CA SER A 21 -6.66 -18.22 15.08
C SER A 21 -6.77 -17.33 13.85
N LYS A 22 -6.66 -16.00 14.01
CA LYS A 22 -6.75 -15.04 12.90
C LYS A 22 -5.40 -14.78 12.22
N THR A 23 -4.30 -14.84 12.95
CA THR A 23 -2.96 -14.56 12.43
C THR A 23 -2.21 -15.80 11.95
N GLY A 24 -2.66 -17.00 12.32
CA GLY A 24 -1.95 -18.27 12.06
C GLY A 24 -0.67 -18.43 12.88
N SER A 25 -0.49 -17.66 13.96
CA SER A 25 0.70 -17.72 14.81
C SER A 25 0.48 -18.71 15.95
N ASP A 26 1.47 -19.56 16.22
CA ASP A 26 1.50 -20.48 17.35
C ASP A 26 2.32 -19.93 18.54
N GLU A 27 2.84 -18.71 18.44
CA GLU A 27 3.69 -18.12 19.47
C GLU A 27 2.91 -17.69 20.71
N MET A 28 3.57 -17.79 21.89
CA MET A 28 3.04 -17.24 23.12
C MET A 28 3.00 -15.73 23.06
N MET A 29 1.84 -15.14 23.36
CA MET A 29 1.62 -13.69 23.28
C MET A 29 1.66 -13.05 24.67
N THR A 30 2.39 -11.96 24.79
CA THR A 30 2.28 -11.02 25.92
C THR A 30 1.13 -10.04 25.67
N VAL A 31 0.65 -9.37 26.71
CA VAL A 31 -0.39 -8.34 26.57
C VAL A 31 0.02 -7.25 25.57
N ALA A 32 1.30 -6.86 25.60
CA ALA A 32 1.84 -5.86 24.66
C ALA A 32 1.84 -6.37 23.21
N SER A 33 2.22 -7.63 22.98
CA SER A 33 2.20 -8.23 21.64
C SER A 33 0.78 -8.47 21.12
N MET A 34 -0.20 -8.69 22.00
CA MET A 34 -1.62 -8.78 21.63
C MET A 34 -2.14 -7.47 21.05
N ALA A 35 -1.79 -6.33 21.63
CA ALA A 35 -2.20 -5.02 21.11
C ALA A 35 -1.68 -4.81 19.69
N ILE A 36 -0.41 -5.11 19.43
CA ILE A 36 0.20 -5.02 18.08
C ILE A 36 -0.50 -5.97 17.10
N ALA A 37 -0.80 -7.20 17.54
CA ALA A 37 -1.48 -8.18 16.70
C ALA A 37 -2.93 -7.76 16.37
N ILE A 38 -3.66 -7.16 17.33
CA ILE A 38 -5.01 -6.62 17.11
C ILE A 38 -4.99 -5.49 16.09
N GLU A 39 -4.01 -4.59 16.14
CA GLU A 39 -3.85 -3.55 15.12
C GLU A 39 -3.67 -4.14 13.72
N GLY A 40 -2.99 -5.29 13.60
CA GLY A 40 -2.85 -6.04 12.35
C GLY A 40 -4.12 -6.74 11.86
N ILE A 41 -5.08 -7.05 12.75
CA ILE A 41 -6.33 -7.74 12.41
C ILE A 41 -7.41 -6.76 11.92
N SER A 42 -7.27 -5.48 12.20
CA SER A 42 -8.32 -4.46 12.04
C SER A 42 -8.87 -4.24 10.62
N SER A 43 -8.38 -4.97 9.63
CA SER A 43 -8.81 -4.85 8.22
C SER A 43 -9.16 -6.20 7.58
N GLY A 44 -9.73 -7.15 8.33
CA GLY A 44 -10.06 -8.47 7.76
C GLY A 44 -8.83 -9.28 7.31
N GLY A 45 -7.68 -9.09 7.94
CA GLY A 45 -6.42 -9.73 7.58
C GLY A 45 -5.63 -9.02 6.47
N VAL A 46 -6.11 -7.87 6.00
CA VAL A 46 -5.38 -7.04 5.04
C VAL A 46 -4.58 -5.96 5.78
N VAL A 47 -3.28 -5.99 5.62
CA VAL A 47 -2.40 -4.93 6.12
C VAL A 47 -2.19 -3.90 5.01
N VAL A 48 -2.47 -2.63 5.31
CA VAL A 48 -2.26 -1.53 4.38
C VAL A 48 -0.98 -0.79 4.76
N LYS A 49 0.02 -0.84 3.91
CA LYS A 49 1.33 -0.20 4.11
C LYS A 49 1.60 0.86 3.06
N LYS A 50 2.18 1.99 3.46
CA LYS A 50 2.71 2.97 2.51
C LYS A 50 3.78 2.29 1.66
N ALA A 51 3.70 2.48 0.34
CA ALA A 51 4.71 1.95 -0.58
C ALA A 51 6.06 2.62 -0.34
N ALA A 52 7.12 1.83 -0.35
CA ALA A 52 8.48 2.36 -0.42
C ALA A 52 8.72 3.01 -1.79
N ILE A 53 9.69 3.89 -1.86
CA ILE A 53 10.06 4.59 -3.09
C ILE A 53 11.49 4.26 -3.49
N GLU A 54 11.74 4.25 -4.81
CA GLU A 54 13.06 4.03 -5.41
C GLU A 54 13.33 5.10 -6.47
N GLY A 55 14.54 5.62 -6.48
CA GLY A 55 14.96 6.67 -7.42
C GLY A 55 14.53 8.07 -7.00
N GLU A 56 14.56 8.99 -7.94
CA GLU A 56 14.34 10.42 -7.73
C GLU A 56 13.17 10.95 -8.57
N THR A 57 12.69 12.12 -8.19
CA THR A 57 11.70 12.88 -8.95
C THR A 57 12.32 13.40 -10.26
N THR A 58 11.64 13.20 -11.38
CA THR A 58 12.01 13.77 -12.67
C THR A 58 11.32 15.11 -12.85
N GLN A 59 12.09 16.18 -12.88
CA GLN A 59 11.57 17.55 -12.93
C GLN A 59 11.18 18.00 -14.35
N ASN A 60 10.20 18.90 -14.42
CA ASN A 60 9.74 19.56 -15.66
C ASN A 60 9.27 18.57 -16.74
N LYS A 61 8.71 17.46 -16.32
CA LYS A 61 8.13 16.42 -17.18
C LYS A 61 6.82 15.89 -16.63
N TYR A 62 6.04 15.30 -17.51
CA TYR A 62 4.84 14.55 -17.12
C TYR A 62 4.70 13.27 -17.95
N LEU A 63 3.97 12.30 -17.39
CA LEU A 63 3.56 11.09 -18.09
C LEU A 63 2.36 11.41 -18.97
N VAL A 64 2.47 11.12 -20.26
CA VAL A 64 1.39 11.37 -21.22
C VAL A 64 0.26 10.36 -21.07
N GLY A 65 0.60 9.13 -20.64
CA GLY A 65 -0.36 8.06 -20.48
C GLY A 65 0.21 6.81 -19.81
N PRO A 66 -0.56 5.74 -19.76
CA PRO A 66 -0.17 4.49 -19.11
C PRO A 66 0.97 3.74 -19.83
N ASP A 67 1.28 4.12 -21.05
CA ASP A 67 2.44 3.65 -21.82
C ASP A 67 3.78 4.22 -21.34
N GLY A 68 3.75 5.09 -20.33
CA GLY A 68 4.95 5.66 -19.71
C GLY A 68 5.66 6.70 -20.59
N ALA A 69 5.05 7.14 -21.70
CA ALA A 69 5.63 8.21 -22.52
C ALA A 69 5.76 9.50 -21.71
N GLU A 70 6.90 10.16 -21.82
CA GLU A 70 7.20 11.40 -21.10
C GLU A 70 7.19 12.58 -22.04
N ALA A 71 6.62 13.71 -21.60
CA ALA A 71 6.72 14.98 -22.30
C ALA A 71 7.19 16.08 -21.36
N SER A 72 7.80 17.12 -21.91
CA SER A 72 8.29 18.25 -21.14
C SER A 72 7.16 19.20 -20.79
N TYR A 73 7.05 19.57 -19.52
CA TYR A 73 6.11 20.58 -19.07
C TYR A 73 6.63 21.28 -17.82
N ASN A 74 6.90 22.58 -17.94
CA ASN A 74 7.43 23.35 -16.82
C ASN A 74 6.43 23.42 -15.65
N GLY A 75 6.92 23.14 -14.45
CA GLY A 75 6.11 23.13 -13.23
C GLY A 75 5.40 21.82 -12.93
N TRP A 76 5.58 20.80 -13.78
CA TRP A 76 5.16 19.43 -13.50
C TRP A 76 6.36 18.53 -13.30
N ASP A 77 6.22 17.56 -12.43
CA ASP A 77 7.26 16.58 -12.14
C ASP A 77 6.68 15.17 -12.16
N ILE A 78 7.51 14.19 -12.45
CA ILE A 78 7.17 12.77 -12.36
C ILE A 78 7.74 12.23 -11.04
N SER A 79 6.95 11.55 -10.26
CA SER A 79 7.36 10.95 -8.98
C SER A 79 8.51 9.95 -9.15
N PRO A 80 9.22 9.61 -8.07
CA PRO A 80 10.01 8.39 -8.00
C PRO A 80 9.15 7.15 -8.29
N TYR A 81 9.77 5.98 -8.36
CA TYR A 81 9.08 4.71 -8.47
C TYR A 81 8.53 4.27 -7.11
N TYR A 82 7.22 4.11 -6.99
CA TYR A 82 6.59 3.48 -5.83
C TYR A 82 6.62 1.97 -6.00
N ILE A 83 7.17 1.26 -5.02
CA ILE A 83 7.32 -0.20 -5.06
C ILE A 83 5.99 -0.86 -4.71
N LEU A 84 5.48 -1.70 -5.61
CA LEU A 84 4.28 -2.48 -5.42
C LEU A 84 4.65 -3.90 -4.98
N ASP A 85 4.34 -4.26 -3.75
CA ASP A 85 4.64 -5.56 -3.13
C ASP A 85 3.41 -6.29 -2.59
N GLY A 86 2.24 -5.65 -2.59
CA GLY A 86 0.96 -6.24 -2.22
C GLY A 86 0.23 -6.91 -3.39
N GLY A 87 -0.83 -7.67 -3.09
CA GLY A 87 -1.76 -8.20 -4.09
C GLY A 87 -2.65 -7.13 -4.72
N TYR A 88 -2.94 -6.08 -3.96
CA TYR A 88 -3.68 -4.89 -4.36
C TYR A 88 -2.92 -3.65 -3.93
N PHE A 89 -3.25 -2.53 -4.55
CA PHE A 89 -2.74 -1.22 -4.12
C PHE A 89 -3.82 -0.14 -4.19
N ILE A 90 -3.61 0.91 -3.41
CA ILE A 90 -4.46 2.09 -3.36
C ILE A 90 -3.58 3.30 -3.67
N CYS A 91 -4.05 4.19 -4.53
CA CYS A 91 -3.44 5.50 -4.74
C CYS A 91 -4.47 6.61 -4.62
N ASN A 92 -4.05 7.77 -4.15
CA ASN A 92 -4.94 8.91 -3.93
C ASN A 92 -5.17 9.76 -5.18
N ASN A 93 -4.66 9.34 -6.33
CA ASN A 93 -4.89 10.05 -7.59
C ASN A 93 -6.11 9.51 -8.31
N SER A 94 -7.02 10.39 -8.69
CA SER A 94 -8.22 10.09 -9.47
C SER A 94 -8.02 10.10 -10.98
N THR A 95 -6.89 10.64 -11.46
CA THR A 95 -6.63 10.81 -12.90
C THR A 95 -5.61 9.82 -13.41
N SER A 96 -6.11 8.69 -13.89
CA SER A 96 -5.30 7.58 -14.43
C SER A 96 -4.43 7.94 -15.65
N GLN A 97 -4.70 9.07 -16.29
CA GLN A 97 -3.96 9.49 -17.49
C GLN A 97 -2.51 9.97 -17.19
N TYR A 98 -2.20 10.28 -15.93
CA TYR A 98 -0.88 10.74 -15.54
C TYR A 98 -0.13 9.74 -14.67
N CYS A 99 -0.53 8.48 -14.72
CA CYS A 99 0.08 7.38 -14.00
C CYS A 99 0.50 6.28 -14.97
N ALA A 100 1.59 5.59 -14.65
CA ALA A 100 2.01 4.41 -15.39
C ALA A 100 2.53 3.31 -14.44
N LEU A 101 2.20 2.06 -14.77
CA LEU A 101 2.73 0.87 -14.14
C LEU A 101 3.94 0.37 -14.92
N TYR A 102 4.93 -0.14 -14.19
CA TYR A 102 6.18 -0.65 -14.76
C TYR A 102 6.50 -2.04 -14.20
N ASN A 103 7.13 -2.85 -15.03
CA ASN A 103 7.69 -4.14 -14.59
C ASN A 103 8.99 -3.97 -13.80
N ALA A 104 9.63 -5.08 -13.42
CA ALA A 104 10.90 -5.07 -12.66
C ALA A 104 12.06 -4.41 -13.43
N ASP A 105 12.03 -4.43 -14.75
CA ASP A 105 13.04 -3.80 -15.63
C ASP A 105 12.68 -2.34 -15.96
N LYS A 106 11.71 -1.77 -15.24
CA LYS A 106 11.22 -0.39 -15.45
C LYS A 106 10.67 -0.12 -16.86
N GLN A 107 10.14 -1.17 -17.51
CA GLN A 107 9.42 -1.03 -18.77
C GLN A 107 7.93 -0.79 -18.47
N PRO A 108 7.30 0.20 -19.12
CA PRO A 108 5.88 0.49 -18.89
C PRO A 108 4.99 -0.64 -19.40
N LEU A 109 3.88 -0.85 -18.71
CA LEU A 109 2.96 -1.96 -18.99
C LEU A 109 1.76 -1.57 -19.86
N GLY A 110 1.54 -0.28 -20.10
CA GLY A 110 0.37 0.20 -20.86
C GLY A 110 -0.98 -0.04 -20.15
N ILE A 111 -0.96 -0.31 -18.86
CA ILE A 111 -2.16 -0.63 -18.07
C ILE A 111 -2.65 0.62 -17.36
N ARG A 112 -3.95 0.92 -17.54
CA ARG A 112 -4.60 2.05 -16.87
C ARG A 112 -4.62 1.83 -15.36
N VAL A 113 -4.18 2.83 -14.60
CA VAL A 113 -4.19 2.82 -13.15
C VAL A 113 -5.55 3.27 -12.63
N MET A 114 -6.07 2.54 -11.64
CA MET A 114 -7.28 2.90 -10.89
C MET A 114 -6.92 3.23 -9.45
N PRO A 115 -7.71 4.07 -8.74
CA PRO A 115 -7.43 4.43 -7.35
C PRO A 115 -7.30 3.24 -6.39
N PHE A 116 -8.03 2.16 -6.68
CA PHE A 116 -7.87 0.85 -6.03
C PHE A 116 -7.88 -0.22 -7.11
N MET A 117 -6.87 -1.05 -7.15
CA MET A 117 -6.83 -2.14 -8.12
C MET A 117 -5.96 -3.32 -7.67
N LYS A 118 -6.28 -4.49 -8.23
CA LYS A 118 -5.44 -5.67 -8.15
C LYS A 118 -4.13 -5.40 -8.89
N ARG A 119 -3.02 -5.68 -8.24
CA ARG A 119 -1.70 -5.52 -8.85
C ARG A 119 -1.55 -6.54 -9.99
N PRO A 120 -1.31 -6.11 -11.24
CA PRO A 120 -0.93 -7.03 -12.30
C PRO A 120 0.31 -7.84 -11.91
N ALA A 121 0.36 -9.14 -12.26
CA ALA A 121 1.41 -10.04 -11.80
C ALA A 121 2.83 -9.56 -12.14
N ASN A 122 3.00 -8.90 -13.28
CA ASN A 122 4.27 -8.35 -13.74
C ASN A 122 4.51 -6.89 -13.32
N ALA A 123 3.57 -6.24 -12.62
CA ALA A 123 3.75 -4.88 -12.12
C ALA A 123 4.63 -4.87 -10.87
N LYS A 124 5.71 -4.11 -10.91
CA LYS A 124 6.63 -3.90 -9.79
C LYS A 124 6.60 -2.48 -9.28
N TYR A 125 6.34 -1.53 -10.16
CA TYR A 125 6.40 -0.12 -9.83
C TYR A 125 5.21 0.65 -10.39
N LEU A 126 4.90 1.76 -9.69
CA LEU A 126 3.97 2.79 -10.14
C LEU A 126 4.70 4.14 -10.13
N ARG A 127 4.50 4.93 -11.17
CA ARG A 127 4.87 6.35 -11.18
C ARG A 127 3.64 7.20 -11.47
N PHE A 128 3.69 8.40 -10.97
CA PHE A 128 2.66 9.41 -11.13
C PHE A 128 3.31 10.75 -11.52
N SER A 129 2.60 11.55 -12.29
CA SER A 129 3.01 12.92 -12.56
C SER A 129 1.91 13.92 -12.21
N GLY A 130 2.33 15.10 -11.81
CA GLY A 130 1.45 16.17 -11.43
C GLY A 130 2.19 17.49 -11.25
N ALA A 131 1.44 18.53 -10.91
CA ALA A 131 2.04 19.81 -10.55
C ALA A 131 3.07 19.61 -9.43
N ARG A 132 4.18 20.33 -9.47
CA ARG A 132 5.34 20.13 -8.58
C ARG A 132 4.96 20.02 -7.11
N ASN A 133 4.05 20.86 -6.64
CA ASN A 133 3.60 20.83 -5.24
C ASN A 133 2.70 19.62 -4.92
N SER A 134 2.03 19.05 -5.92
CA SER A 134 1.11 17.93 -5.75
C SER A 134 1.81 16.59 -5.81
N VAL A 135 2.99 16.48 -6.42
CA VAL A 135 3.73 15.21 -6.53
C VAL A 135 4.16 14.71 -5.15
N SER A 136 4.51 15.59 -4.23
CA SER A 136 4.85 15.25 -2.85
C SER A 136 3.66 14.76 -2.01
N GLU A 137 2.43 15.08 -2.43
CA GLU A 137 1.19 14.67 -1.76
C GLU A 137 0.65 13.33 -2.29
N PHE A 138 1.27 12.79 -3.35
CA PHE A 138 0.86 11.51 -3.90
C PHE A 138 1.23 10.36 -2.96
N ILE A 139 0.25 9.54 -2.65
CA ILE A 139 0.39 8.43 -1.72
C ILE A 139 -0.04 7.13 -2.40
N VAL A 140 0.86 6.15 -2.36
CA VAL A 140 0.57 4.77 -2.74
C VAL A 140 0.66 3.89 -1.51
N ARG A 141 -0.32 3.02 -1.33
CA ARG A 141 -0.35 2.02 -0.26
C ARG A 141 -0.52 0.64 -0.87
N ASN A 142 0.28 -0.29 -0.40
CA ASN A 142 0.15 -1.71 -0.71
C ASN A 142 -0.81 -2.38 0.25
N CYS A 143 -1.74 -3.16 -0.27
CA CYS A 143 -2.62 -4.02 0.50
C CYS A 143 -2.03 -5.43 0.50
N ILE A 144 -1.54 -5.86 1.67
CA ILE A 144 -0.87 -7.14 1.88
C ILE A 144 -1.81 -8.03 2.69
N GLY A 145 -2.08 -9.23 2.19
CA GLY A 145 -3.01 -10.18 2.81
C GLY A 145 -4.00 -10.73 1.80
N THR A 146 -4.92 -11.57 2.27
CA THR A 146 -5.94 -12.19 1.42
C THR A 146 -7.16 -11.28 1.37
N ILE A 147 -7.42 -10.69 0.20
CA ILE A 147 -8.71 -10.06 -0.09
C ILE A 147 -9.60 -11.16 -0.65
N ILE A 148 -10.69 -11.45 0.05
CA ILE A 148 -11.71 -12.38 -0.44
C ILE A 148 -12.51 -11.61 -1.48
N GLU A 149 -12.35 -11.98 -2.75
CA GLU A 149 -13.23 -11.52 -3.81
C GLU A 149 -14.54 -12.31 -3.68
N GLU A 150 -15.61 -11.66 -3.31
CA GLU A 150 -16.95 -12.27 -3.45
C GLU A 150 -17.23 -12.40 -4.96
N GLY A 151 -17.36 -13.65 -5.36
CA GLY A 151 -17.66 -14.03 -6.75
C GLY A 151 -19.07 -13.63 -7.20
#